data_ec6f0ccae1605b8f5fd5de39e1a713ad
#
_entry.id   ec6f0ccae1605b8f5fd5de39e1a713ad
#
_cell.length_a   1.000
_cell.length_b   1.000
_cell.length_c   1.000
_cell.angle_alpha   90.00
_cell.angle_beta   90.00
_cell.angle_gamma   90.00
#
_symmetry.space_group_name_H-M   'P 1'
#
loop_
_entity.id
_entity.type
_entity.pdbx_description
1 polymer ?
#
loop_
_entity_poly.entity_id
_entity_poly.type
_entity_poly.pdbx_seq_one_letter_code
_entity_poly.pdbx_strand_id
1 'polypeptide(L)'
;MIAINIILNERHTVEQILSEKKIVQNIAYTASVLAKYYLHDKLLTKGQTYQKINEFFTENVEEYNEAKWYDSLDHIIHKARKYELVDISALQIYAEELEILTSYSPRQQRILFSSLCYAKYYNSLNPHNNNWVNTPYKQIFTSANVRIKTDDQYKIIGELVRSDALSLSKKVDNLNYSVNILQNMGTPAFQVTCFDNLGYQYMKHLGDKTIKCCKLCGGLFRYTGKGPRQYCDPCRKIKLTERYAKYYRKKRNS
;
A
#
# COMPACT_ATOMS: atom_id res chain seq x y z
N MET A 1 14.56 4.66 1.98
CA MET A 1 13.35 5.04 1.21
C MET A 1 12.18 4.27 1.83
N ILE A 2 11.25 4.95 2.47
CA ILE A 2 10.03 4.35 3.03
C ILE A 2 9.18 3.97 1.82
N ALA A 3 8.79 2.71 1.70
CA ALA A 3 7.87 2.28 0.64
C ALA A 3 6.55 3.04 0.84
N ILE A 4 6.17 3.85 -0.14
CA ILE A 4 4.88 4.52 -0.15
C ILE A 4 3.84 3.44 -0.41
N ASN A 5 2.99 3.16 0.58
CA ASN A 5 1.88 2.23 0.40
C ASN A 5 0.83 2.87 -0.53
N ILE A 6 0.37 2.13 -1.51
CA ILE A 6 -0.74 2.56 -2.37
C ILE A 6 -2.00 2.66 -1.50
N ILE A 7 -2.65 3.80 -1.56
CA ILE A 7 -3.96 4.04 -0.98
C ILE A 7 -4.98 4.07 -2.11
N LEU A 8 -5.98 3.22 -2.04
CA LEU A 8 -7.01 3.10 -3.06
C LEU A 8 -8.03 4.24 -2.99
N ASN A 9 -8.36 4.72 -1.79
CA ASN A 9 -9.30 5.80 -1.58
C ASN A 9 -8.62 7.00 -0.90
N GLU A 10 -8.14 7.92 -1.74
CA GLU A 10 -7.52 9.16 -1.26
C GLU A 10 -8.56 10.14 -0.70
N ARG A 11 -9.85 10.09 -1.14
CA ARG A 11 -10.93 10.93 -0.57
C ARG A 11 -11.16 10.63 0.89
N HIS A 12 -11.31 9.37 1.23
CA HIS A 12 -11.43 8.95 2.63
C HIS A 12 -10.17 9.32 3.44
N THR A 13 -8.99 9.24 2.83
CA THR A 13 -7.74 9.68 3.48
C THR A 13 -7.74 11.18 3.77
N VAL A 14 -8.25 12.02 2.85
CA VAL A 14 -8.41 13.46 3.11
C VAL A 14 -9.33 13.70 4.31
N GLU A 15 -10.47 13.02 4.36
CA GLU A 15 -11.41 13.13 5.49
C GLU A 15 -10.74 12.78 6.82
N GLN A 16 -9.95 11.70 6.85
CA GLN A 16 -9.17 11.31 8.03
C GLN A 16 -8.11 12.36 8.40
N ILE A 17 -7.32 12.86 7.44
CA ILE A 17 -6.31 13.89 7.67
C ILE A 17 -6.94 15.12 8.31
N LEU A 18 -8.04 15.62 7.74
CA LEU A 18 -8.67 16.85 8.19
C LEU A 18 -9.42 16.70 9.53
N SER A 19 -10.08 15.56 9.76
CA SER A 19 -10.82 15.31 11.00
C SER A 19 -9.91 14.96 12.18
N GLU A 20 -8.90 14.08 11.95
CA GLU A 20 -7.99 13.64 13.01
C GLU A 20 -6.77 14.56 13.18
N LYS A 21 -6.57 15.52 12.27
CA LYS A 21 -5.42 16.44 12.23
C LYS A 21 -4.08 15.70 12.27
N LYS A 22 -3.97 14.58 11.55
CA LYS A 22 -2.80 13.70 11.56
C LYS A 22 -2.12 13.58 10.20
N ILE A 23 -0.81 13.37 10.25
CA ILE A 23 -0.02 13.02 9.07
C ILE A 23 -0.23 11.55 8.71
N VAL A 24 -0.54 11.30 7.46
CA VAL A 24 -0.67 9.94 6.90
C VAL A 24 0.59 9.60 6.10
N GLN A 25 1.20 8.45 6.36
CA GLN A 25 2.48 7.99 5.81
C GLN A 25 3.66 8.95 6.08
N ASN A 26 3.66 10.16 5.52
CA ASN A 26 4.65 11.21 5.74
C ASN A 26 4.11 12.56 5.25
N ILE A 27 4.84 13.65 5.54
CA ILE A 27 4.48 15.03 5.19
C ILE A 27 4.28 15.18 3.66
N ALA A 28 5.18 14.65 2.84
CA ALA A 28 5.11 14.80 1.38
C ALA A 28 3.87 14.10 0.78
N TYR A 29 3.52 12.90 1.27
CA TYR A 29 2.32 12.21 0.85
C TYR A 29 1.06 12.97 1.30
N THR A 30 1.00 13.38 2.56
CA THR A 30 -0.12 14.18 3.10
C THR A 30 -0.30 15.47 2.31
N ALA A 31 0.78 16.19 2.00
CA ALA A 31 0.76 17.38 1.15
C ALA A 31 0.21 17.08 -0.25
N SER A 32 0.62 15.95 -0.86
CA SER A 32 0.18 15.56 -2.20
C SER A 32 -1.33 15.30 -2.25
N VAL A 33 -1.87 14.59 -1.26
CA VAL A 33 -3.30 14.28 -1.18
C VAL A 33 -4.12 15.54 -0.90
N LEU A 34 -3.68 16.38 0.05
CA LEU A 34 -4.31 17.68 0.34
C LEU A 34 -4.26 18.63 -0.86
N ALA A 35 -3.13 18.65 -1.60
CA ALA A 35 -3.01 19.48 -2.80
C ALA A 35 -4.02 19.08 -3.88
N LYS A 36 -4.19 17.79 -4.16
CA LYS A 36 -5.20 17.30 -5.08
C LYS A 36 -6.60 17.72 -4.63
N TYR A 37 -6.93 17.54 -3.34
CA TYR A 37 -8.21 17.91 -2.77
C TYR A 37 -8.51 19.40 -2.91
N TYR A 38 -7.57 20.26 -2.53
CA TYR A 38 -7.80 21.71 -2.61
C TYR A 38 -7.87 22.22 -4.05
N LEU A 39 -7.07 21.66 -4.96
CA LEU A 39 -7.07 22.06 -6.36
C LEU A 39 -8.31 21.59 -7.12
N HIS A 40 -8.71 20.32 -6.96
CA HIS A 40 -9.75 19.70 -7.79
C HIS A 40 -11.13 19.70 -7.13
N ASP A 41 -11.23 19.41 -5.82
CA ASP A 41 -12.52 19.34 -5.13
C ASP A 41 -12.95 20.71 -4.57
N LYS A 42 -12.00 21.53 -4.11
CA LYS A 42 -12.28 22.89 -3.59
C LYS A 42 -12.02 23.98 -4.60
N LEU A 43 -11.47 23.66 -5.76
CA LEU A 43 -11.18 24.58 -6.87
C LEU A 43 -10.33 25.79 -6.46
N LEU A 44 -9.43 25.60 -5.47
CA LEU A 44 -8.54 26.67 -5.03
C LEU A 44 -7.41 26.94 -6.02
N THR A 45 -6.93 28.17 -6.05
CA THR A 45 -5.73 28.53 -6.81
C THR A 45 -4.49 27.90 -6.18
N LYS A 46 -3.37 27.84 -6.93
CA LYS A 46 -2.09 27.34 -6.43
C LYS A 46 -1.67 28.02 -5.12
N GLY A 47 -1.78 29.36 -5.06
CA GLY A 47 -1.40 30.13 -3.86
C GLY A 47 -2.29 29.85 -2.66
N GLN A 48 -3.60 29.76 -2.86
CA GLN A 48 -4.56 29.40 -1.80
C GLN A 48 -4.32 27.96 -1.31
N THR A 49 -4.03 27.02 -2.22
CA THR A 49 -3.70 25.63 -1.89
C THR A 49 -2.44 25.57 -1.04
N TYR A 50 -1.39 26.31 -1.42
CA TYR A 50 -0.16 26.41 -0.63
C TYR A 50 -0.46 26.92 0.78
N GLN A 51 -1.20 28.01 0.91
CA GLN A 51 -1.54 28.58 2.22
C GLN A 51 -2.28 27.57 3.10
N LYS A 52 -3.28 26.87 2.56
CA LYS A 52 -4.06 25.86 3.31
C LYS A 52 -3.21 24.69 3.79
N ILE A 53 -2.29 24.20 2.96
CA ILE A 53 -1.39 23.10 3.32
C ILE A 53 -0.37 23.58 4.36
N ASN A 54 0.17 24.78 4.19
CA ASN A 54 1.12 25.37 5.13
C ASN A 54 0.50 25.64 6.50
N GLU A 55 -0.71 26.20 6.54
CA GLU A 55 -1.51 26.37 7.78
C GLU A 55 -1.70 25.01 8.48
N PHE A 56 -2.14 23.98 7.75
CA PHE A 56 -2.35 22.65 8.30
C PHE A 56 -1.07 22.07 8.93
N PHE A 57 0.08 22.19 8.27
CA PHE A 57 1.33 21.64 8.81
C PHE A 57 1.86 22.47 9.99
N THR A 58 1.73 23.79 9.94
CA THR A 58 2.14 24.68 11.04
C THR A 58 1.36 24.35 12.32
N GLU A 59 0.07 24.05 12.20
CA GLU A 59 -0.78 23.72 13.35
C GLU A 59 -0.58 22.29 13.89
N ASN A 60 -0.21 21.33 13.02
CA ASN A 60 -0.32 19.90 13.35
C ASN A 60 1.02 19.14 13.30
N VAL A 61 2.15 19.78 13.00
CA VAL A 61 3.47 19.16 12.95
C VAL A 61 4.47 19.97 13.79
N GLU A 62 4.91 19.40 14.90
CA GLU A 62 5.72 20.07 15.94
C GLU A 62 7.03 20.70 15.41
N GLU A 63 7.71 20.05 14.47
CA GLU A 63 8.99 20.52 13.91
C GLU A 63 8.84 21.04 12.47
N TYR A 64 7.65 21.42 12.06
CA TYR A 64 7.46 21.94 10.71
C TYR A 64 8.13 23.29 10.53
N ASN A 65 8.87 23.43 9.42
CA ASN A 65 9.53 24.67 9.05
C ASN A 65 9.18 25.03 7.61
N GLU A 66 8.39 26.08 7.43
CA GLU A 66 7.90 26.52 6.12
C GLU A 66 9.05 26.77 5.13
N ALA A 67 10.11 27.47 5.53
CA ALA A 67 11.21 27.79 4.64
C ALA A 67 11.92 26.54 4.09
N LYS A 68 12.03 25.48 4.89
CA LYS A 68 12.60 24.19 4.46
C LYS A 68 11.70 23.42 3.52
N TRP A 69 10.38 23.60 3.62
CA TRP A 69 9.40 22.85 2.84
C TRP A 69 8.89 23.62 1.63
N TYR A 70 9.20 24.91 1.48
CA TYR A 70 8.66 25.78 0.44
C TYR A 70 8.78 25.17 -0.96
N ASP A 71 9.99 24.88 -1.42
CA ASP A 71 10.23 24.35 -2.77
C ASP A 71 9.59 22.97 -2.95
N SER A 72 9.63 22.14 -1.91
CA SER A 72 9.00 20.78 -1.95
C SER A 72 7.49 20.87 -2.09
N LEU A 73 6.84 21.75 -1.33
CA LEU A 73 5.38 21.97 -1.42
C LEU A 73 5.00 22.57 -2.77
N ASP A 74 5.75 23.57 -3.26
CA ASP A 74 5.51 24.16 -4.58
C ASP A 74 5.56 23.11 -5.69
N HIS A 75 6.57 22.23 -5.66
CA HIS A 75 6.70 21.12 -6.60
C HIS A 75 5.55 20.11 -6.47
N ILE A 76 5.17 19.74 -5.25
CA ILE A 76 4.06 18.81 -4.99
C ILE A 76 2.74 19.39 -5.52
N ILE A 77 2.44 20.66 -5.24
CA ILE A 77 1.23 21.32 -5.70
C ILE A 77 1.21 21.45 -7.24
N HIS A 78 2.36 21.80 -7.84
CA HIS A 78 2.48 21.85 -9.29
C HIS A 78 2.17 20.49 -9.94
N LYS A 79 2.70 19.40 -9.36
CA LYS A 79 2.46 18.05 -9.83
C LYS A 79 1.01 17.60 -9.61
N ALA A 80 0.42 17.95 -8.48
CA ALA A 80 -0.96 17.61 -8.13
C ALA A 80 -2.01 18.18 -9.11
N ARG A 81 -1.71 19.27 -9.83
CA ARG A 81 -2.58 19.83 -10.86
C ARG A 81 -2.93 18.86 -11.99
N LYS A 82 -2.11 17.83 -12.20
CA LYS A 82 -2.26 16.87 -13.30
C LYS A 82 -3.08 15.63 -12.92
N TYR A 83 -3.37 15.47 -11.65
CA TYR A 83 -3.98 14.23 -11.14
C TYR A 83 -5.03 14.54 -10.10
N GLU A 84 -6.21 14.00 -10.30
CA GLU A 84 -7.29 14.01 -9.31
C GLU A 84 -7.01 13.04 -8.16
N LEU A 85 -7.83 13.10 -7.11
CA LEU A 85 -7.80 12.12 -6.03
C LEU A 85 -8.16 10.72 -6.57
N VAL A 86 -7.40 9.72 -6.16
CA VAL A 86 -7.75 8.32 -6.42
C VAL A 86 -8.95 7.94 -5.56
N ASP A 87 -10.01 7.45 -6.20
CA ASP A 87 -11.25 7.03 -5.53
C ASP A 87 -11.65 5.64 -6.01
N ILE A 88 -10.88 4.64 -5.56
CA ILE A 88 -11.12 3.23 -5.84
C ILE A 88 -11.57 2.58 -4.53
N SER A 89 -12.83 2.15 -4.45
CA SER A 89 -13.36 1.50 -3.25
C SER A 89 -12.74 0.12 -3.00
N ALA A 90 -12.55 -0.68 -4.04
CA ALA A 90 -11.90 -1.98 -3.99
C ALA A 90 -11.46 -2.44 -5.39
N LEU A 91 -10.43 -3.28 -5.45
CA LEU A 91 -10.05 -4.02 -6.66
C LEU A 91 -10.76 -5.38 -6.64
N GLN A 92 -11.51 -5.66 -7.71
CA GLN A 92 -12.18 -6.94 -7.86
C GLN A 92 -11.21 -7.99 -8.41
N ILE A 93 -11.09 -9.12 -7.71
CA ILE A 93 -10.37 -10.32 -8.14
C ILE A 93 -11.40 -11.38 -8.56
N TYR A 94 -11.17 -12.03 -9.67
CA TYR A 94 -12.08 -13.02 -10.24
C TYR A 94 -11.62 -14.44 -9.94
N ALA A 95 -12.58 -15.39 -9.93
CA ALA A 95 -12.32 -16.81 -9.64
C ALA A 95 -11.34 -17.41 -10.66
N GLU A 96 -11.49 -17.04 -11.92
CA GLU A 96 -10.65 -17.49 -13.04
C GLU A 96 -9.18 -17.06 -12.86
N GLU A 97 -8.96 -15.86 -12.31
CA GLU A 97 -7.59 -15.38 -11.98
C GLU A 97 -6.99 -16.19 -10.84
N LEU A 98 -7.78 -16.49 -9.80
CA LEU A 98 -7.35 -17.31 -8.68
C LEU A 98 -7.05 -18.75 -9.09
N GLU A 99 -7.83 -19.32 -10.01
CA GLU A 99 -7.61 -20.65 -10.57
C GLU A 99 -6.27 -20.73 -11.29
N ILE A 100 -5.95 -19.76 -12.16
CA ILE A 100 -4.66 -19.71 -12.85
C ILE A 100 -3.50 -19.69 -11.85
N LEU A 101 -3.64 -18.96 -10.73
CA LEU A 101 -2.61 -18.90 -9.70
C LEU A 101 -2.30 -20.27 -9.08
N THR A 102 -3.25 -21.20 -9.04
CA THR A 102 -3.05 -22.51 -8.41
C THR A 102 -2.00 -23.36 -9.12
N SER A 103 -1.70 -23.11 -10.38
CA SER A 103 -0.66 -23.82 -11.16
C SER A 103 0.78 -23.46 -10.77
N TYR A 104 0.97 -22.42 -9.94
CA TYR A 104 2.27 -21.92 -9.52
C TYR A 104 2.61 -22.37 -8.09
N SER A 105 3.91 -22.32 -7.74
CA SER A 105 4.34 -22.61 -6.35
C SER A 105 3.75 -21.57 -5.37
N PRO A 106 3.55 -21.91 -4.08
CA PRO A 106 2.93 -21.01 -3.10
C PRO A 106 3.62 -19.65 -2.95
N ARG A 107 4.92 -19.57 -3.26
CA ARG A 107 5.67 -18.31 -3.29
C ARG A 107 5.34 -17.49 -4.54
N GLN A 108 5.35 -18.13 -5.69
CA GLN A 108 4.99 -17.51 -6.97
C GLN A 108 3.54 -17.04 -6.99
N GLN A 109 2.61 -17.82 -6.44
CA GLN A 109 1.20 -17.42 -6.29
C GLN A 109 1.05 -16.07 -5.59
N ARG A 110 1.74 -15.86 -4.46
CA ARG A 110 1.68 -14.59 -3.71
C ARG A 110 2.26 -13.42 -4.50
N ILE A 111 3.35 -13.66 -5.24
CA ILE A 111 3.99 -12.64 -6.09
C ILE A 111 3.08 -12.28 -7.25
N LEU A 112 2.52 -13.27 -7.95
CA LEU A 112 1.59 -13.07 -9.06
C LEU A 112 0.30 -12.39 -8.58
N PHE A 113 -0.27 -12.80 -7.44
CA PHE A 113 -1.43 -12.13 -6.85
C PHE A 113 -1.15 -10.66 -6.56
N SER A 114 0.02 -10.35 -5.96
CA SER A 114 0.41 -8.96 -5.75
C SER A 114 0.56 -8.21 -7.06
N SER A 115 1.25 -8.79 -8.04
CA SER A 115 1.41 -8.20 -9.38
C SER A 115 0.07 -7.93 -10.06
N LEU A 116 -0.89 -8.87 -9.95
CA LEU A 116 -2.25 -8.72 -10.44
C LEU A 116 -2.96 -7.51 -9.79
N CYS A 117 -2.86 -7.37 -8.47
CA CYS A 117 -3.43 -6.22 -7.76
C CYS A 117 -2.82 -4.89 -8.25
N TYR A 118 -1.50 -4.84 -8.44
CA TYR A 118 -0.84 -3.64 -8.98
C TYR A 118 -1.27 -3.35 -10.42
N ALA A 119 -1.37 -4.36 -11.29
CA ALA A 119 -1.83 -4.18 -12.66
C ALA A 119 -3.27 -3.65 -12.71
N LYS A 120 -4.19 -4.22 -11.92
CA LYS A 120 -5.58 -3.74 -11.79
C LYS A 120 -5.64 -2.29 -11.28
N TYR A 121 -4.82 -1.95 -10.29
CA TYR A 121 -4.71 -0.59 -9.79
C TYR A 121 -4.26 0.38 -10.88
N TYR A 122 -3.19 0.07 -11.60
CA TYR A 122 -2.72 0.93 -12.70
C TYR A 122 -3.70 1.02 -13.85
N ASN A 123 -4.41 -0.06 -14.18
CA ASN A 123 -5.49 -0.02 -15.18
C ASN A 123 -6.66 0.85 -14.74
N SER A 124 -6.99 0.89 -13.45
CA SER A 124 -8.04 1.76 -12.91
C SER A 124 -7.65 3.25 -12.98
N LEU A 125 -6.35 3.58 -12.88
CA LEU A 125 -5.85 4.94 -13.06
C LEU A 125 -5.73 5.34 -14.53
N ASN A 126 -5.44 4.39 -15.40
CA ASN A 126 -5.30 4.60 -16.84
C ASN A 126 -5.79 3.36 -17.61
N PRO A 127 -6.97 3.42 -18.24
CA PRO A 127 -7.52 2.30 -19.02
C PRO A 127 -6.60 1.80 -20.14
N HIS A 128 -5.68 2.63 -20.63
CA HIS A 128 -4.70 2.28 -21.67
C HIS A 128 -3.39 1.70 -21.10
N ASN A 129 -3.33 1.43 -19.81
CA ASN A 129 -2.12 0.88 -19.18
C ASN A 129 -1.78 -0.55 -19.64
N ASN A 130 -2.76 -1.33 -20.14
CA ASN A 130 -2.55 -2.67 -20.69
C ASN A 130 -1.79 -3.61 -19.72
N ASN A 131 -2.21 -3.65 -18.48
CA ASN A 131 -1.68 -4.52 -17.41
C ASN A 131 -0.23 -4.28 -17.01
N TRP A 132 0.36 -3.15 -17.41
CA TRP A 132 1.73 -2.80 -17.04
C TRP A 132 1.85 -2.46 -15.56
N VAL A 133 2.90 -3.00 -14.95
CA VAL A 133 3.30 -2.74 -13.55
C VAL A 133 4.61 -1.97 -13.56
N ASN A 134 4.56 -0.73 -13.08
CA ASN A 134 5.71 0.20 -12.99
C ASN A 134 6.29 0.25 -11.56
N THR A 135 5.98 -0.74 -10.74
CA THR A 135 6.41 -0.82 -9.34
C THR A 135 7.71 -1.63 -9.25
N PRO A 136 8.73 -1.16 -8.50
CA PRO A 136 9.96 -1.91 -8.31
C PRO A 136 9.71 -3.30 -7.71
N TYR A 137 10.44 -4.32 -8.16
CA TYR A 137 10.32 -5.70 -7.69
C TYR A 137 10.36 -5.80 -6.17
N LYS A 138 11.28 -5.10 -5.51
CA LYS A 138 11.37 -5.06 -4.05
C LYS A 138 10.03 -4.72 -3.37
N GLN A 139 9.25 -3.80 -3.93
CA GLN A 139 7.96 -3.42 -3.37
C GLN A 139 6.91 -4.51 -3.63
N ILE A 140 6.88 -5.11 -4.83
CA ILE A 140 5.99 -6.25 -5.15
C ILE A 140 6.25 -7.41 -4.18
N PHE A 141 7.53 -7.79 -4.00
CA PHE A 141 7.90 -8.89 -3.08
C PHE A 141 7.57 -8.57 -1.62
N THR A 142 7.71 -7.31 -1.21
CA THR A 142 7.30 -6.84 0.12
C THR A 142 5.78 -6.98 0.31
N SER A 143 4.98 -6.51 -0.64
CA SER A 143 3.52 -6.62 -0.62
C SER A 143 3.06 -8.08 -0.68
N ALA A 144 3.78 -8.94 -1.40
CA ALA A 144 3.57 -10.39 -1.45
C ALA A 144 3.97 -11.11 -0.16
N ASN A 145 4.55 -10.43 0.84
CA ASN A 145 5.13 -11.01 2.05
C ASN A 145 6.18 -12.10 1.75
N VAL A 146 7.01 -11.87 0.71
CA VAL A 146 8.11 -12.75 0.30
C VAL A 146 9.43 -12.05 0.56
N ARG A 147 10.20 -12.57 1.50
CA ARG A 147 11.51 -12.02 1.90
C ARG A 147 12.61 -12.89 1.33
N ILE A 148 13.27 -12.42 0.29
CA ILE A 148 14.41 -13.10 -0.38
C ILE A 148 15.41 -12.05 -0.87
N LYS A 149 16.63 -12.50 -1.23
CA LYS A 149 17.67 -11.65 -1.81
C LYS A 149 17.26 -11.14 -3.19
N THR A 150 17.85 -10.03 -3.61
CA THR A 150 17.54 -9.38 -4.89
C THR A 150 17.76 -10.32 -6.09
N ASP A 151 18.86 -11.06 -6.10
CA ASP A 151 19.15 -12.00 -7.19
C ASP A 151 18.10 -13.11 -7.32
N ASP A 152 17.56 -13.58 -6.18
CA ASP A 152 16.49 -14.56 -6.19
C ASP A 152 15.14 -13.94 -6.64
N GLN A 153 14.94 -12.62 -6.43
CA GLN A 153 13.77 -11.92 -6.98
C GLN A 153 13.82 -11.96 -8.51
N TYR A 154 14.96 -11.63 -9.11
CA TYR A 154 15.14 -11.69 -10.59
C TYR A 154 14.95 -13.10 -11.14
N LYS A 155 15.45 -14.14 -10.45
CA LYS A 155 15.24 -15.54 -10.85
C LYS A 155 13.77 -15.90 -10.91
N ILE A 156 13.00 -15.56 -9.85
CA ILE A 156 11.56 -15.86 -9.81
C ILE A 156 10.80 -15.08 -10.90
N ILE A 157 11.10 -13.81 -11.10
CA ILE A 157 10.49 -13.05 -12.20
C ILE A 157 10.81 -13.71 -13.56
N GLY A 158 12.05 -14.12 -13.78
CA GLY A 158 12.44 -14.86 -14.98
C GLY A 158 11.70 -16.21 -15.16
N GLU A 159 11.40 -16.92 -14.08
CA GLU A 159 10.57 -18.13 -14.11
C GLU A 159 9.13 -17.80 -14.52
N LEU A 160 8.54 -16.75 -13.95
CA LEU A 160 7.19 -16.28 -14.27
C LEU A 160 7.06 -15.75 -15.70
N VAL A 161 8.12 -15.19 -16.26
CA VAL A 161 8.19 -14.82 -17.68
C VAL A 161 8.25 -16.05 -18.57
N ARG A 162 9.08 -17.05 -18.24
CA ARG A 162 9.15 -18.30 -19.01
C ARG A 162 7.83 -19.11 -19.01
N SER A 163 7.03 -18.97 -17.96
CA SER A 163 5.69 -19.58 -17.88
C SER A 163 4.58 -18.73 -18.48
N ASP A 164 4.92 -17.65 -19.18
CA ASP A 164 3.99 -16.68 -19.78
C ASP A 164 3.01 -16.00 -18.81
N ALA A 165 3.27 -16.06 -17.51
CA ALA A 165 2.47 -15.31 -16.53
C ALA A 165 2.76 -13.80 -16.56
N LEU A 166 3.99 -13.43 -16.92
CA LEU A 166 4.47 -12.06 -17.04
C LEU A 166 5.18 -11.84 -18.38
N SER A 167 5.13 -10.62 -18.89
CA SER A 167 5.91 -10.20 -20.06
C SER A 167 6.77 -8.98 -19.72
N LEU A 168 8.09 -9.06 -19.96
CA LEU A 168 9.01 -7.94 -19.68
C LEU A 168 8.93 -6.84 -20.74
N SER A 169 9.28 -5.63 -20.36
CA SER A 169 9.48 -4.53 -21.29
C SER A 169 10.60 -4.86 -22.28
N LYS A 170 10.38 -4.54 -23.55
CA LYS A 170 11.41 -4.63 -24.61
C LYS A 170 12.41 -3.47 -24.57
N LYS A 171 12.18 -2.44 -23.74
CA LYS A 171 13.08 -1.29 -23.59
C LYS A 171 14.24 -1.68 -22.69
N VAL A 172 15.46 -1.34 -23.12
CA VAL A 172 16.68 -1.53 -22.33
C VAL A 172 16.57 -0.77 -21.00
N ASP A 173 17.09 -1.34 -19.92
CA ASP A 173 17.08 -0.79 -18.56
C ASP A 173 15.68 -0.52 -17.97
N ASN A 174 14.64 -1.14 -18.52
CA ASN A 174 13.29 -1.04 -18.02
C ASN A 174 12.84 -2.35 -17.36
N LEU A 175 12.72 -2.36 -16.04
CA LEU A 175 12.27 -3.51 -15.23
C LEU A 175 10.75 -3.63 -15.14
N ASN A 176 9.99 -2.82 -15.87
CA ASN A 176 8.54 -2.92 -15.91
C ASN A 176 8.12 -4.20 -16.62
N TYR A 177 7.00 -4.75 -16.21
CA TYR A 177 6.41 -5.94 -16.80
C TYR A 177 4.89 -5.81 -16.89
N SER A 178 4.28 -6.56 -17.80
CA SER A 178 2.83 -6.72 -17.87
C SER A 178 2.41 -8.06 -17.27
N VAL A 179 1.19 -8.11 -16.75
CA VAL A 179 0.57 -9.29 -16.13
C VAL A 179 -0.38 -9.93 -17.13
N ASN A 180 -0.05 -11.13 -17.60
CA ASN A 180 -0.80 -11.81 -18.66
C ASN A 180 -2.02 -12.58 -18.12
N ILE A 181 -2.05 -12.90 -16.83
CA ILE A 181 -3.14 -13.66 -16.18
C ILE A 181 -4.35 -12.79 -15.81
N LEU A 182 -4.28 -11.47 -16.02
CA LEU A 182 -5.36 -10.55 -15.66
C LEU A 182 -6.58 -10.75 -16.55
N GLN A 183 -7.74 -10.87 -15.93
CA GLN A 183 -9.04 -10.92 -16.60
C GLN A 183 -9.78 -9.59 -16.40
N ASN A 184 -10.47 -9.13 -17.44
CA ASN A 184 -11.25 -7.89 -17.36
C ASN A 184 -12.67 -8.13 -16.82
N MET A 185 -13.17 -9.36 -16.97
CA MET A 185 -14.47 -9.82 -16.51
C MET A 185 -14.34 -11.27 -16.03
N GLY A 186 -15.21 -11.69 -15.11
CA GLY A 186 -15.24 -13.04 -14.57
C GLY A 186 -16.17 -13.14 -13.36
N THR A 187 -16.15 -14.28 -12.71
CA THR A 187 -16.91 -14.53 -11.48
C THR A 187 -16.25 -13.82 -10.31
N PRO A 188 -16.90 -12.82 -9.67
CA PRO A 188 -16.33 -12.14 -8.51
C PRO A 188 -16.03 -13.12 -7.37
N ALA A 189 -14.81 -13.13 -6.87
CA ALA A 189 -14.37 -14.05 -5.83
C ALA A 189 -13.81 -13.33 -4.59
N PHE A 190 -13.06 -12.24 -4.79
CA PHE A 190 -12.36 -11.58 -3.71
C PHE A 190 -12.18 -10.07 -3.99
N GLN A 191 -12.26 -9.26 -2.94
CA GLN A 191 -12.05 -7.81 -3.03
C GLN A 191 -10.82 -7.39 -2.23
N VAL A 192 -9.94 -6.60 -2.87
CA VAL A 192 -8.79 -5.97 -2.23
C VAL A 192 -9.12 -4.51 -1.96
N THR A 193 -9.22 -4.15 -0.68
CA THR A 193 -9.53 -2.78 -0.23
C THR A 193 -8.29 -2.01 0.24
N CYS A 194 -7.15 -2.67 0.41
CA CYS A 194 -5.87 -2.04 0.75
C CYS A 194 -4.69 -2.85 0.21
N PHE A 195 -3.55 -2.19 0.03
CA PHE A 195 -2.31 -2.82 -0.47
C PHE A 195 -1.42 -3.39 0.65
N ASP A 196 -1.88 -3.34 1.90
CA ASP A 196 -1.12 -3.89 3.02
C ASP A 196 -1.15 -5.41 3.02
N ASN A 197 0.04 -6.02 2.99
CA ASN A 197 0.19 -7.47 3.12
C ASN A 197 -0.65 -8.28 2.11
N LEU A 198 -0.63 -7.91 0.82
CA LEU A 198 -1.39 -8.59 -0.24
C LEU A 198 -1.20 -10.11 -0.23
N GLY A 199 0.05 -10.58 -0.03
CA GLY A 199 0.33 -12.00 0.07
C GLY A 199 -0.40 -12.68 1.26
N TYR A 200 -0.55 -12.00 2.39
CA TYR A 200 -1.32 -12.53 3.51
C TYR A 200 -2.82 -12.45 3.29
N GLN A 201 -3.33 -11.43 2.58
CA GLN A 201 -4.74 -11.37 2.17
C GLN A 201 -5.08 -12.58 1.29
N TYR A 202 -4.22 -12.87 0.30
CA TYR A 202 -4.36 -14.05 -0.56
C TYR A 202 -4.34 -15.36 0.24
N MET A 203 -3.32 -15.57 1.09
CA MET A 203 -3.22 -16.77 1.93
C MET A 203 -4.43 -16.95 2.85
N LYS A 204 -4.93 -15.86 3.43
CA LYS A 204 -6.13 -15.89 4.27
C LYS A 204 -7.38 -16.28 3.47
N HIS A 205 -7.53 -15.76 2.25
CA HIS A 205 -8.60 -16.15 1.33
C HIS A 205 -8.56 -17.64 1.02
N LEU A 206 -7.38 -18.24 0.84
CA LEU A 206 -7.19 -19.68 0.67
C LEU A 206 -7.39 -20.50 1.96
N GLY A 207 -7.76 -19.88 3.08
CA GLY A 207 -8.00 -20.56 4.35
C GLY A 207 -6.77 -20.86 5.18
N ASP A 208 -5.62 -20.25 4.93
CA ASP A 208 -4.41 -20.44 5.75
C ASP A 208 -4.62 -19.95 7.18
N LYS A 209 -4.77 -20.89 8.11
CA LYS A 209 -5.01 -20.64 9.53
C LYS A 209 -3.82 -19.98 10.25
N THR A 210 -2.63 -19.94 9.63
CA THR A 210 -1.47 -19.24 10.18
C THR A 210 -1.56 -17.71 10.02
N ILE A 211 -2.43 -17.21 9.13
CA ILE A 211 -2.65 -15.81 8.94
C ILE A 211 -3.73 -15.32 9.88
N LYS A 212 -3.38 -14.36 10.72
CA LYS A 212 -4.23 -13.81 11.78
C LYS A 212 -4.40 -12.31 11.61
N CYS A 213 -5.54 -11.78 12.09
CA CYS A 213 -5.80 -10.35 12.19
C CYS A 213 -5.36 -9.82 13.56
N CYS A 214 -4.61 -8.75 13.59
CA CYS A 214 -4.16 -8.11 14.82
C CYS A 214 -5.34 -7.39 15.52
N LYS A 215 -5.60 -7.71 16.79
CA LYS A 215 -6.70 -7.08 17.55
C LYS A 215 -6.51 -5.58 17.84
N LEU A 216 -5.29 -5.05 17.68
CA LEU A 216 -5.04 -3.63 17.95
C LEU A 216 -5.07 -2.78 16.67
N CYS A 217 -4.41 -3.22 15.59
CA CYS A 217 -4.30 -2.44 14.35
C CYS A 217 -5.06 -3.01 13.15
N GLY A 218 -5.76 -4.14 13.31
CA GLY A 218 -6.47 -4.80 12.20
C GLY A 218 -5.56 -5.47 11.15
N GLY A 219 -4.26 -5.17 11.13
CA GLY A 219 -3.33 -5.67 10.11
C GLY A 219 -3.12 -7.19 10.17
N LEU A 220 -2.93 -7.79 9.01
CA LEU A 220 -2.66 -9.23 8.90
C LEU A 220 -1.21 -9.55 9.28
N PHE A 221 -1.01 -10.65 9.99
CA PHE A 221 0.32 -11.17 10.31
C PHE A 221 0.32 -12.69 10.31
N ARG A 222 1.49 -13.29 10.05
CA ARG A 222 1.67 -14.73 10.09
C ARG A 222 2.14 -15.17 11.47
N TYR A 223 1.54 -16.23 11.98
CA TYR A 223 1.94 -16.87 13.24
C TYR A 223 1.86 -18.38 13.15
N THR A 224 3.01 -19.03 13.32
CA THR A 224 3.18 -20.50 13.26
C THR A 224 3.53 -21.11 14.63
N GLY A 225 3.61 -20.30 15.69
CA GLY A 225 3.96 -20.76 17.03
C GLY A 225 2.82 -21.45 17.77
N LYS A 226 3.15 -22.10 18.90
CA LYS A 226 2.18 -22.71 19.79
C LYS A 226 1.46 -21.65 20.64
N GLY A 227 0.17 -21.86 20.88
CA GLY A 227 -0.66 -20.98 21.73
C GLY A 227 -1.31 -19.79 21.00
N PRO A 228 -2.19 -19.06 21.71
CA PRO A 228 -2.95 -17.96 21.13
C PRO A 228 -2.08 -16.70 20.99
N ARG A 229 -2.02 -16.14 19.79
CA ARG A 229 -1.40 -14.84 19.53
C ARG A 229 -2.44 -13.89 18.92
N GLN A 230 -2.63 -12.74 19.58
CA GLN A 230 -3.67 -11.76 19.22
C GLN A 230 -3.12 -10.50 18.55
N TYR A 231 -1.80 -10.24 18.65
CA TYR A 231 -1.17 -9.02 18.20
C TYR A 231 0.00 -9.30 17.25
N CYS A 232 0.16 -8.49 16.22
CA CYS A 232 1.37 -8.45 15.38
C CYS A 232 2.58 -8.01 16.23
N ASP A 233 3.82 -8.15 15.70
CA ASP A 233 5.03 -7.85 16.48
C ASP A 233 5.11 -6.38 16.96
N PRO A 234 4.80 -5.35 16.12
CA PRO A 234 4.78 -3.97 16.59
C PRO A 234 3.75 -3.75 17.71
N CYS A 235 2.51 -4.20 17.52
CA CYS A 235 1.46 -4.01 18.52
C CYS A 235 1.71 -4.79 19.80
N ARG A 236 2.37 -5.94 19.74
CA ARG A 236 2.79 -6.70 20.91
C ARG A 236 3.81 -5.93 21.75
N LYS A 237 4.78 -5.27 21.10
CA LYS A 237 5.74 -4.41 21.81
C LYS A 237 5.03 -3.28 22.56
N ILE A 238 4.08 -2.58 21.91
CA ILE A 238 3.27 -1.54 22.55
C ILE A 238 2.56 -2.10 23.80
N LYS A 239 1.86 -3.24 23.65
CA LYS A 239 1.15 -3.88 24.79
C LYS A 239 2.08 -4.32 25.93
N LEU A 240 3.29 -4.75 25.61
CA LEU A 240 4.29 -5.07 26.65
C LEU A 240 4.74 -3.80 27.37
N THR A 241 5.03 -2.73 26.68
CA THR A 241 5.42 -1.43 27.29
C THR A 241 4.32 -0.90 28.20
N GLU A 242 3.06 -0.92 27.76
CA GLU A 242 1.91 -0.54 28.60
C GLU A 242 1.79 -1.38 29.87
N ARG A 243 2.02 -2.71 29.76
CA ARG A 243 2.00 -3.62 30.90
C ARG A 243 3.11 -3.31 31.91
N TYR A 244 4.33 -3.05 31.44
CA TYR A 244 5.44 -2.67 32.30
C TYR A 244 5.18 -1.31 32.98
N ALA A 245 4.70 -0.32 32.26
CA ALA A 245 4.36 0.97 32.82
C ALA A 245 3.32 0.87 33.94
N LYS A 246 2.27 0.04 33.77
CA LYS A 246 1.27 -0.25 34.82
C LYS A 246 1.88 -0.95 36.03
N TYR A 247 2.78 -1.91 35.81
CA TYR A 247 3.46 -2.61 36.91
C TYR A 247 4.29 -1.67 37.77
N TYR A 248 5.12 -0.81 37.15
CA TYR A 248 5.96 0.13 37.87
C TYR A 248 5.15 1.24 38.57
N ARG A 249 4.02 1.70 38.00
CA ARG A 249 3.12 2.63 38.71
C ARG A 249 2.54 2.01 39.97
N LYS A 250 2.08 0.75 39.90
CA LYS A 250 1.59 0.04 41.11
C LYS A 250 2.68 -0.07 42.18
N LYS A 251 3.91 -0.42 41.78
CA LYS A 251 5.04 -0.57 42.73
C LYS A 251 5.48 0.76 43.39
N ARG A 252 5.24 1.89 42.75
CA ARG A 252 5.54 3.21 43.34
C ARG A 252 4.48 3.68 44.33
N ASN A 253 3.26 3.19 44.19
CA ASN A 253 2.12 3.58 45.04
C ASN A 253 1.84 2.56 46.16
N SER A 254 2.67 1.53 46.28
CA SER A 254 2.72 0.55 47.38
C SER A 254 3.95 0.82 48.26
#